data_2dc53cd2fd277a6b8a574061966c3612
#
_entry.id   2dc53cd2fd277a6b8a574061966c3612
#
_cell.length_a   1.000
_cell.length_b   1.000
_cell.length_c   1.000
_cell.angle_alpha   90.00
_cell.angle_beta   90.00
_cell.angle_gamma   90.00
#
_symmetry.space_group_name_H-M   'P 1'
#
loop_
_entity.id
_entity.type
_entity.pdbx_description
1 polymer ?
#
loop_
_entity_poly.entity_id
_entity_poly.type
_entity_poly.pdbx_seq_one_letter_code
_entity_poly.pdbx_strand_id
1 'polypeptide(L)'
;MALLELLLTVLWSLVVVVVVGEGEGQGSHDELVFSHRAVLDPAARVQLEWSPGRDRVTFRYSVAAHGYIGLGFSPGGGMHGADIVLAWVDRAGRVHVSDRHAVGNNPPYLDTRQDVELVAGYENDTHTVVTFSRAWDTCDPEQDLALGRDTVRLIWAFSEDTDPLDSASAHLLYHSPAHRGGRSLHLAEPPADPAPLPPHSVWDLRADSLVLPGEDHTHYWCKIHRAPELAAKHHMIALEPLVQPGHESYVHHMVLYECHIPPELRAEAGGATSADWFERHVSGPGQPCYSPNMPAEWSFCLATNAWAWAVGSAGERLPEHTGMPLGEAWGGATYFMLETHYDNPALHAPLVDSSGLRVRYTAQLRQYDTGMLLVGSEVNFLQFVPPRQPSFVSTGHCTADCTAAGLPEQGIKIISGVLHSHLAGRKMRLRHVRHGIELPTVLEDDSYDFNFQASRVPPRETIVLPGDELVLECEYETLGRGAPTWGGLSTREEMCLVFVLYYPRTQLADCRSLPALHTFTRALGIRDIYGHSFEKLVDFMKDIGGREDGQSSSLSSLLSSLTLETGGYELPAISRRPSSAPLTEEELLNLPFYSVATPQPQVRQPLPAAQY
;
A
#
# COMPACT_ATOMS: atom_id res chain seq x y z
N MET A 1 36.74 18.96 25.58
CA MET A 1 35.60 18.03 25.72
C MET A 1 35.01 17.70 24.36
N ALA A 2 35.84 17.36 23.39
CA ALA A 2 35.37 17.00 22.03
C ALA A 2 36.21 15.85 21.43
N LEU A 3 36.85 15.05 22.27
CA LEU A 3 37.70 13.94 21.87
C LEU A 3 37.33 12.62 22.59
N LEU A 4 36.23 12.59 23.34
CA LEU A 4 35.78 11.41 24.10
C LEU A 4 34.52 10.73 23.50
N GLU A 5 33.85 11.37 22.54
CA GLU A 5 32.67 10.77 21.87
C GLU A 5 33.00 10.01 20.57
N LEU A 6 34.23 10.09 20.08
CA LEU A 6 34.64 9.37 18.85
C LEU A 6 35.26 7.98 19.11
N LEU A 7 35.37 7.56 20.37
CA LEU A 7 35.98 6.29 20.77
C LEU A 7 34.97 5.23 21.24
N LEU A 8 33.67 5.55 21.29
CA LEU A 8 32.60 4.63 21.71
C LEU A 8 31.86 3.96 20.55
N THR A 9 32.15 4.30 19.30
CA THR A 9 31.52 3.71 18.11
C THR A 9 32.36 2.64 17.40
N VAL A 10 33.55 2.29 17.89
CA VAL A 10 34.48 1.34 17.22
C VAL A 10 34.71 0.05 18.00
N LEU A 11 34.07 -0.17 19.14
CA LEU A 11 34.32 -1.35 19.98
C LEU A 11 33.14 -2.35 20.07
N TRP A 12 32.34 -2.47 19.00
CA TRP A 12 31.31 -3.51 18.88
C TRP A 12 31.66 -4.57 17.81
N SER A 13 32.92 -4.88 17.70
CA SER A 13 33.39 -6.01 16.87
C SER A 13 34.17 -7.00 17.73
N LEU A 14 33.74 -8.26 17.70
CA LEU A 14 34.43 -9.45 18.17
C LEU A 14 34.37 -9.82 19.67
N VAL A 15 33.31 -10.55 20.04
CA VAL A 15 33.50 -11.83 20.73
C VAL A 15 32.49 -12.84 20.20
N VAL A 16 32.86 -13.64 19.23
CA VAL A 16 32.15 -14.87 18.84
C VAL A 16 32.80 -16.00 19.59
N VAL A 17 32.13 -16.56 20.60
CA VAL A 17 32.53 -17.85 21.20
C VAL A 17 31.69 -18.92 20.49
N VAL A 18 32.32 -19.62 19.56
CA VAL A 18 31.77 -20.81 18.93
C VAL A 18 32.08 -21.99 19.83
N VAL A 19 31.10 -22.64 20.43
CA VAL A 19 31.22 -23.97 20.99
C VAL A 19 30.96 -24.96 19.87
N VAL A 20 32.03 -25.47 19.28
CA VAL A 20 32.00 -26.53 18.27
C VAL A 20 32.05 -27.88 18.99
N GLY A 21 31.02 -28.69 18.82
CA GLY A 21 31.15 -30.14 19.03
C GLY A 21 32.09 -30.70 17.98
N GLU A 22 33.08 -31.50 18.41
CA GLU A 22 34.14 -32.09 17.57
C GLU A 22 33.54 -32.98 16.47
N GLY A 23 33.59 -32.47 15.24
CA GLY A 23 33.34 -33.20 14.01
C GLY A 23 34.23 -32.60 12.93
N GLU A 24 35.32 -33.27 12.57
CA GLU A 24 36.30 -32.86 11.56
C GLU A 24 35.65 -32.72 10.18
N GLY A 25 35.50 -31.49 9.71
CA GLY A 25 35.15 -31.15 8.33
C GLY A 25 35.57 -29.72 8.06
N GLN A 26 36.67 -29.50 7.31
CA GLN A 26 37.07 -28.18 6.81
C GLN A 26 36.02 -27.63 5.85
N GLY A 27 35.08 -26.84 6.36
CA GLY A 27 34.21 -25.98 5.59
C GLY A 27 34.48 -24.52 5.97
N SER A 28 34.72 -23.66 5.01
CA SER A 28 34.83 -22.23 5.21
C SER A 28 33.56 -21.72 5.93
N HIS A 29 33.72 -21.11 7.10
CA HIS A 29 32.63 -20.39 7.76
C HIS A 29 32.33 -19.13 6.95
N ASP A 30 31.43 -19.23 5.96
CA ASP A 30 30.82 -18.06 5.37
C ASP A 30 29.98 -17.39 6.47
N GLU A 31 30.36 -16.21 6.87
CA GLU A 31 29.59 -15.38 7.80
C GLU A 31 28.20 -15.13 7.17
N LEU A 32 27.11 -15.57 7.83
CA LEU A 32 25.76 -15.38 7.34
C LEU A 32 25.46 -13.88 7.20
N VAL A 33 25.40 -13.40 5.98
CA VAL A 33 25.06 -12.01 5.66
C VAL A 33 23.54 -11.91 5.50
N PHE A 34 22.91 -11.09 6.33
CA PHE A 34 21.49 -10.80 6.24
C PHE A 34 21.28 -9.54 5.39
N SER A 35 20.49 -9.68 4.33
CA SER A 35 20.21 -8.59 3.37
C SER A 35 19.08 -7.67 3.82
N HIS A 36 18.27 -8.11 4.77
CA HIS A 36 17.09 -7.37 5.25
C HIS A 36 17.11 -7.27 6.77
N ARG A 37 16.48 -6.19 7.28
CA ARG A 37 16.34 -5.94 8.71
C ARG A 37 15.06 -5.17 9.02
N ALA A 38 14.40 -5.52 10.13
CA ALA A 38 13.26 -4.79 10.68
C ALA A 38 13.28 -4.77 12.21
N VAL A 39 12.87 -3.65 12.79
CA VAL A 39 12.56 -3.54 14.21
C VAL A 39 11.07 -3.81 14.35
N LEU A 40 10.66 -4.83 15.10
CA LEU A 40 9.26 -5.26 15.20
C LEU A 40 8.51 -4.58 16.36
N ASP A 41 9.22 -4.11 17.37
CA ASP A 41 8.70 -3.47 18.58
C ASP A 41 9.11 -1.99 18.62
N PRO A 42 8.19 -1.04 18.89
CA PRO A 42 8.51 0.39 19.02
C PRO A 42 9.61 0.72 20.04
N ALA A 43 9.76 -0.12 21.09
CA ALA A 43 10.85 0.01 22.05
C ALA A 43 12.18 -0.60 21.59
N ALA A 44 12.25 -1.09 20.35
CA ALA A 44 13.42 -1.73 19.74
C ALA A 44 13.95 -2.97 20.49
N ARG A 45 13.12 -3.60 21.32
CA ARG A 45 13.47 -4.84 22.04
C ARG A 45 13.46 -6.07 21.12
N VAL A 46 12.69 -6.04 20.03
CA VAL A 46 12.45 -7.14 19.12
C VAL A 46 12.96 -6.76 17.73
N GLN A 47 13.94 -7.48 17.24
CA GLN A 47 14.58 -7.24 15.94
C GLN A 47 14.57 -8.52 15.10
N LEU A 48 14.35 -8.37 13.82
CA LEU A 48 14.39 -9.42 12.82
C LEU A 48 15.35 -9.03 11.70
N GLU A 49 16.28 -9.92 11.38
CA GLU A 49 17.09 -9.88 10.17
C GLU A 49 16.78 -11.12 9.35
N TRP A 50 16.76 -10.98 8.02
CA TRP A 50 16.52 -12.16 7.18
C TRP A 50 17.26 -12.08 5.85
N SER A 51 17.43 -13.24 5.26
CA SER A 51 18.01 -13.39 3.93
C SER A 51 17.12 -14.34 3.11
N PRO A 52 16.42 -13.82 2.07
CA PRO A 52 15.64 -14.65 1.17
C PRO A 52 16.57 -15.46 0.26
N GLY A 53 16.50 -16.78 0.37
CA GLY A 53 17.14 -17.69 -0.56
C GLY A 53 16.15 -18.13 -1.65
N ARG A 54 16.60 -18.99 -2.57
CA ARG A 54 15.77 -19.48 -3.67
C ARG A 54 14.58 -20.32 -3.17
N ASP A 55 14.84 -21.28 -2.30
CA ASP A 55 13.86 -22.27 -1.86
C ASP A 55 13.53 -22.11 -0.36
N ARG A 56 14.35 -21.38 0.37
CA ARG A 56 14.25 -21.18 1.82
C ARG A 56 14.56 -19.73 2.18
N VAL A 57 14.07 -19.31 3.34
CA VAL A 57 14.42 -18.04 3.99
C VAL A 57 15.09 -18.32 5.32
N THR A 58 16.15 -17.59 5.61
CA THR A 58 16.88 -17.67 6.89
C THR A 58 16.60 -16.41 7.69
N PHE A 59 16.17 -16.59 8.93
CA PHE A 59 15.84 -15.51 9.87
C PHE A 59 16.83 -15.51 11.02
N ARG A 60 17.26 -14.32 11.47
CA ARG A 60 17.87 -14.07 12.77
C ARG A 60 16.91 -13.24 13.60
N TYR A 61 16.40 -13.82 14.66
CA TYR A 61 15.44 -13.22 15.54
C TYR A 61 16.09 -12.90 16.89
N SER A 62 16.14 -11.62 17.26
CA SER A 62 16.83 -11.12 18.46
C SER A 62 15.82 -10.40 19.36
N VAL A 63 15.77 -10.79 20.62
CA VAL A 63 14.85 -10.21 21.60
C VAL A 63 15.61 -9.85 22.88
N ALA A 64 15.35 -8.66 23.42
CA ALA A 64 15.92 -8.19 24.68
C ALA A 64 15.20 -8.85 25.88
N ALA A 65 15.41 -10.16 26.05
CA ALA A 65 14.82 -11.02 27.07
C ALA A 65 15.69 -12.28 27.24
N HIS A 66 15.46 -13.05 28.31
CA HIS A 66 16.18 -14.30 28.62
C HIS A 66 15.24 -15.51 28.74
N GLY A 67 13.94 -15.33 28.51
CA GLY A 67 12.97 -16.42 28.42
C GLY A 67 12.67 -16.79 26.98
N TYR A 68 11.58 -17.53 26.76
CA TYR A 68 11.20 -17.91 25.41
C TYR A 68 10.89 -16.71 24.52
N ILE A 69 11.20 -16.86 23.26
CA ILE A 69 10.89 -15.92 22.18
C ILE A 69 10.03 -16.63 21.12
N GLY A 70 8.96 -15.99 20.67
CA GLY A 70 8.06 -16.49 19.63
C GLY A 70 7.95 -15.53 18.48
N LEU A 71 8.11 -16.02 17.26
CA LEU A 71 7.86 -15.32 16.01
C LEU A 71 6.79 -16.10 15.23
N GLY A 72 5.68 -15.47 14.89
CA GLY A 72 4.60 -16.12 14.15
C GLY A 72 4.30 -15.44 12.83
N PHE A 73 3.92 -16.24 11.86
CA PHE A 73 3.35 -15.81 10.57
C PHE A 73 1.84 -15.94 10.68
N SER A 74 1.11 -14.84 10.50
CA SER A 74 -0.32 -14.82 10.80
C SER A 74 -1.17 -14.43 9.59
N PRO A 75 -2.27 -15.13 9.31
CA PRO A 75 -3.18 -14.74 8.23
C PRO A 75 -3.95 -13.45 8.54
N GLY A 76 -4.25 -13.21 9.83
CA GLY A 76 -5.09 -12.09 10.28
C GLY A 76 -4.41 -11.11 11.24
N GLY A 77 -3.09 -11.24 11.47
CA GLY A 77 -2.35 -10.38 12.41
C GLY A 77 -2.55 -10.73 13.89
N GLY A 78 -3.21 -11.84 14.21
CA GLY A 78 -3.41 -12.38 15.56
C GLY A 78 -3.02 -13.83 15.67
N MET A 79 -3.22 -14.42 16.85
CA MET A 79 -2.85 -15.81 17.13
C MET A 79 -3.61 -16.84 16.29
N HIS A 80 -4.88 -16.57 15.96
CA HIS A 80 -5.73 -17.55 15.27
C HIS A 80 -5.21 -17.89 13.89
N GLY A 81 -4.92 -19.17 13.64
CA GLY A 81 -4.37 -19.66 12.38
C GLY A 81 -2.91 -19.28 12.13
N ALA A 82 -2.20 -18.78 13.15
CA ALA A 82 -0.80 -18.42 13.00
C ALA A 82 0.10 -19.65 13.06
N ASP A 83 1.09 -19.69 12.19
CA ASP A 83 2.24 -20.58 12.14
C ASP A 83 3.36 -19.93 12.97
N ILE A 84 3.86 -20.61 14.01
CA ILE A 84 4.67 -20.00 15.07
C ILE A 84 5.96 -20.77 15.31
N VAL A 85 7.06 -20.08 15.16
CA VAL A 85 8.38 -20.56 15.61
C VAL A 85 8.62 -20.11 17.05
N LEU A 86 8.69 -21.06 17.97
CA LEU A 86 9.01 -20.81 19.36
C LEU A 86 10.45 -21.25 19.64
N ALA A 87 11.26 -20.38 20.28
CA ALA A 87 12.65 -20.65 20.58
C ALA A 87 13.03 -20.17 21.98
N TRP A 88 14.07 -20.78 22.57
CA TRP A 88 14.68 -20.36 23.84
C TRP A 88 16.07 -20.97 23.98
N VAL A 89 16.84 -20.45 24.92
CA VAL A 89 18.17 -21.00 25.31
C VAL A 89 18.10 -21.45 26.76
N ASP A 90 18.24 -22.76 27.01
CA ASP A 90 18.11 -23.28 28.37
C ASP A 90 19.33 -22.92 29.25
N ARG A 91 19.20 -23.16 30.56
CA ARG A 91 20.26 -22.86 31.54
C ARG A 91 21.59 -23.59 31.28
N ALA A 92 21.62 -24.62 30.44
CA ALA A 92 22.81 -25.30 30.00
C ALA A 92 23.42 -24.70 28.72
N GLY A 93 22.84 -23.61 28.22
CA GLY A 93 23.24 -22.93 26.98
C GLY A 93 22.80 -23.66 25.70
N ARG A 94 21.87 -24.61 25.80
CA ARG A 94 21.36 -25.33 24.61
C ARG A 94 20.21 -24.55 24.00
N VAL A 95 20.29 -24.37 22.69
CA VAL A 95 19.26 -23.69 21.91
C VAL A 95 18.16 -24.67 21.54
N HIS A 96 16.92 -24.27 21.75
CA HIS A 96 15.71 -25.00 21.38
C HIS A 96 14.91 -24.21 20.39
N VAL A 97 14.37 -24.88 19.36
CA VAL A 97 13.42 -24.34 18.39
C VAL A 97 12.30 -25.36 18.22
N SER A 98 11.08 -24.91 18.15
CA SER A 98 9.93 -25.76 17.84
C SER A 98 8.96 -25.06 16.90
N ASP A 99 8.47 -25.82 15.94
CA ASP A 99 7.44 -25.44 14.99
C ASP A 99 6.07 -25.70 15.59
N ARG A 100 5.19 -24.70 15.52
CA ARG A 100 3.90 -24.71 16.22
C ARG A 100 2.84 -23.96 15.42
N HIS A 101 1.57 -24.34 15.62
CA HIS A 101 0.43 -23.63 15.08
C HIS A 101 -0.57 -23.20 16.17
N ALA A 102 -1.30 -22.14 15.92
CA ALA A 102 -2.28 -21.59 16.85
C ALA A 102 -3.72 -21.74 16.34
N VAL A 103 -4.59 -22.39 17.10
CA VAL A 103 -6.03 -22.55 16.80
C VAL A 103 -6.88 -21.43 17.40
N GLY A 104 -6.27 -20.54 18.18
CA GLY A 104 -6.93 -19.42 18.87
C GLY A 104 -5.97 -18.76 19.85
N ASN A 105 -6.50 -17.99 20.80
CA ASN A 105 -5.69 -17.33 21.84
C ASN A 105 -5.31 -18.30 22.98
N ASN A 106 -4.81 -19.47 22.63
CA ASN A 106 -4.34 -20.51 23.55
C ASN A 106 -2.85 -20.75 23.33
N PRO A 107 -2.13 -21.47 24.21
CA PRO A 107 -0.79 -21.91 23.92
C PRO A 107 -0.72 -22.65 22.56
N PRO A 108 0.22 -22.31 21.67
CA PRO A 108 0.29 -22.92 20.34
C PRO A 108 0.65 -24.40 20.44
N TYR A 109 0.00 -25.22 19.64
CA TYR A 109 0.23 -26.66 19.56
C TYR A 109 1.54 -26.96 18.84
N LEU A 110 2.23 -28.02 19.27
CA LEU A 110 3.41 -28.52 18.56
C LEU A 110 2.96 -29.19 17.25
N ASP A 111 3.63 -28.88 16.16
CA ASP A 111 3.30 -29.46 14.87
C ASP A 111 3.76 -30.90 14.73
N THR A 112 3.02 -31.67 13.97
CA THR A 112 3.34 -33.07 13.70
C THR A 112 4.63 -33.22 12.89
N ARG A 113 4.91 -32.22 12.04
CA ARG A 113 6.16 -32.05 11.33
C ARG A 113 6.88 -30.84 11.91
N GLN A 114 8.20 -30.88 11.89
CA GLN A 114 9.03 -29.77 12.34
C GLN A 114 9.81 -29.28 11.12
N ASP A 115 9.26 -28.28 10.44
CA ASP A 115 9.74 -27.76 9.14
C ASP A 115 10.73 -26.61 9.30
N VAL A 116 10.99 -26.20 10.56
CA VAL A 116 11.96 -25.17 10.94
C VAL A 116 13.28 -25.83 11.33
N GLU A 117 14.37 -25.37 10.73
CA GLU A 117 15.74 -25.85 10.98
C GLU A 117 16.52 -24.82 11.82
N LEU A 118 17.01 -25.24 12.97
CA LEU A 118 17.92 -24.44 13.79
C LEU A 118 19.28 -24.31 13.09
N VAL A 119 19.72 -23.07 12.84
CA VAL A 119 21.04 -22.77 12.26
C VAL A 119 22.03 -22.39 13.33
N ALA A 120 21.68 -21.50 14.25
CA ALA A 120 22.51 -21.05 15.36
C ALA A 120 21.65 -20.36 16.44
N GLY A 121 22.21 -20.19 17.62
CA GLY A 121 21.59 -19.37 18.65
C GLY A 121 22.46 -19.24 19.89
N TYR A 122 22.20 -18.23 20.65
CA TYR A 122 22.87 -17.97 21.92
C TYR A 122 22.03 -17.00 22.77
N GLU A 123 22.37 -16.95 24.04
CA GLU A 123 21.89 -15.95 24.97
C GLU A 123 23.11 -15.23 25.57
N ASN A 124 23.02 -13.91 25.68
CA ASN A 124 24.02 -13.06 26.34
C ASN A 124 23.37 -12.28 27.49
N ASP A 125 24.10 -11.36 28.10
CA ASP A 125 23.63 -10.60 29.25
C ASP A 125 22.36 -9.77 29.00
N THR A 126 21.92 -9.61 27.76
CA THR A 126 20.80 -8.71 27.40
C THR A 126 19.80 -9.29 26.41
N HIS A 127 20.18 -10.30 25.64
CA HIS A 127 19.36 -10.79 24.52
C HIS A 127 19.43 -12.29 24.36
N THR A 128 18.31 -12.90 23.99
CA THR A 128 18.23 -14.19 23.33
C THR A 128 18.22 -13.97 21.82
N VAL A 129 19.11 -14.65 21.09
CA VAL A 129 19.26 -14.57 19.64
C VAL A 129 19.20 -15.97 19.04
N VAL A 130 18.27 -16.19 18.12
CA VAL A 130 18.12 -17.47 17.44
C VAL A 130 18.07 -17.24 15.92
N THR A 131 18.88 -18.04 15.22
CA THR A 131 18.89 -18.08 13.75
C THR A 131 18.30 -19.41 13.30
N PHE A 132 17.28 -19.34 12.48
CA PHE A 132 16.59 -20.51 11.94
C PHE A 132 16.28 -20.33 10.46
N SER A 133 16.02 -21.44 9.77
CA SER A 133 15.67 -21.45 8.36
C SER A 133 14.41 -22.27 8.13
N ARG A 134 13.55 -21.84 7.21
CA ARG A 134 12.40 -22.61 6.75
C ARG A 134 12.22 -22.50 5.23
N ALA A 135 11.53 -23.46 4.62
CA ALA A 135 11.11 -23.35 3.23
C ALA A 135 10.10 -22.22 3.05
N TRP A 136 10.05 -21.62 1.85
CA TRP A 136 8.97 -20.68 1.51
C TRP A 136 7.61 -21.37 1.59
N ASP A 137 7.52 -22.59 1.09
CA ASP A 137 6.36 -23.48 1.21
C ASP A 137 6.85 -24.80 1.82
N THR A 138 6.31 -25.16 2.98
CA THR A 138 6.64 -26.39 3.70
C THR A 138 5.85 -27.60 3.18
N CYS A 139 4.88 -27.35 2.29
CA CYS A 139 3.90 -28.34 1.83
C CYS A 139 3.08 -28.97 2.98
N ASP A 140 2.82 -28.20 4.04
CA ASP A 140 1.95 -28.54 5.17
C ASP A 140 0.87 -27.47 5.37
N PRO A 141 -0.15 -27.37 4.49
CA PRO A 141 -1.14 -26.29 4.54
C PRO A 141 -2.11 -26.37 5.73
N GLU A 142 -2.07 -27.45 6.52
CA GLU A 142 -2.92 -27.62 7.69
C GLU A 142 -2.31 -26.95 8.95
N GLN A 143 -0.99 -26.90 9.05
CA GLN A 143 -0.27 -26.40 10.23
C GLN A 143 0.59 -25.17 9.90
N ASP A 144 1.06 -25.03 8.67
CA ASP A 144 1.99 -23.98 8.22
C ASP A 144 1.35 -23.01 7.23
N LEU A 145 1.89 -21.81 7.19
CA LEU A 145 1.60 -20.82 6.16
C LEU A 145 2.71 -20.80 5.10
N ALA A 146 2.32 -20.91 3.83
CA ALA A 146 3.24 -20.65 2.74
C ALA A 146 3.62 -19.15 2.75
N LEU A 147 4.92 -18.88 2.71
CA LEU A 147 5.47 -17.53 2.61
C LEU A 147 5.78 -17.23 1.14
N GLY A 148 5.79 -15.95 0.79
CA GLY A 148 6.04 -15.54 -0.60
C GLY A 148 6.27 -14.05 -0.74
N ARG A 149 5.83 -13.52 -1.88
CA ARG A 149 5.94 -12.09 -2.19
C ARG A 149 4.83 -11.26 -1.56
N ASP A 150 3.75 -11.89 -1.11
CA ASP A 150 2.64 -11.21 -0.46
C ASP A 150 3.05 -10.57 0.86
N THR A 151 2.23 -9.67 1.35
CA THR A 151 2.39 -9.10 2.68
C THR A 151 2.31 -10.20 3.74
N VAL A 152 3.37 -10.32 4.54
CA VAL A 152 3.45 -11.25 5.66
C VAL A 152 3.19 -10.49 6.95
N ARG A 153 2.12 -10.87 7.66
CA ARG A 153 1.81 -10.33 8.99
C ARG A 153 2.57 -11.13 10.03
N LEU A 154 3.64 -10.53 10.55
CA LEU A 154 4.39 -11.10 11.66
C LEU A 154 3.70 -10.76 12.97
N ILE A 155 3.63 -11.75 13.85
CA ILE A 155 3.30 -11.56 15.26
C ILE A 155 4.49 -12.00 16.10
N TRP A 156 4.70 -11.35 17.22
CA TRP A 156 5.80 -11.68 18.13
C TRP A 156 5.32 -11.69 19.59
N ALA A 157 5.94 -12.54 20.38
CA ALA A 157 5.75 -12.56 21.83
C ALA A 157 7.02 -13.07 22.50
N PHE A 158 7.22 -12.70 23.77
CA PHE A 158 8.33 -13.21 24.57
C PHE A 158 8.02 -13.26 26.06
N SER A 159 8.77 -14.07 26.80
CA SER A 159 8.86 -14.04 28.26
C SER A 159 10.17 -13.36 28.67
N GLU A 160 10.17 -12.57 29.73
CA GLU A 160 11.36 -11.86 30.18
C GLU A 160 12.48 -12.81 30.64
N ASP A 161 12.12 -13.87 31.41
CA ASP A 161 13.10 -14.72 32.11
C ASP A 161 12.66 -16.19 32.27
N THR A 162 11.57 -16.60 31.63
CA THR A 162 11.02 -17.94 31.82
C THR A 162 10.95 -18.74 30.53
N ASP A 163 11.63 -19.88 30.55
CA ASP A 163 11.63 -20.87 29.48
C ASP A 163 10.49 -21.87 29.62
N PRO A 164 10.11 -22.57 28.53
CA PRO A 164 9.28 -23.76 28.59
C PRO A 164 9.99 -24.86 29.38
N LEU A 165 9.23 -25.70 30.10
CA LEU A 165 9.81 -26.84 30.86
C LEU A 165 10.47 -27.89 29.94
N ASP A 166 9.90 -28.05 28.75
CA ASP A 166 10.43 -28.93 27.69
C ASP A 166 9.85 -28.51 26.34
N SER A 167 10.37 -29.04 25.23
CA SER A 167 9.96 -28.72 23.87
C SER A 167 8.53 -29.15 23.53
N ALA A 168 7.97 -30.14 24.26
CA ALA A 168 6.61 -30.63 24.05
C ALA A 168 5.60 -29.96 25.02
N SER A 169 6.09 -29.13 25.97
CA SER A 169 5.26 -28.55 27.01
C SER A 169 4.17 -27.65 26.45
N ALA A 170 2.92 -27.93 26.80
CA ALA A 170 1.80 -27.02 26.62
C ALA A 170 1.76 -25.92 27.70
N HIS A 171 2.64 -25.99 28.70
CA HIS A 171 2.70 -25.04 29.80
C HIS A 171 3.64 -23.87 29.50
N LEU A 172 3.29 -23.10 28.48
CA LEU A 172 3.91 -21.80 28.24
C LEU A 172 3.29 -20.79 29.20
N LEU A 173 4.12 -20.00 29.86
CA LEU A 173 3.62 -18.85 30.59
C LEU A 173 3.04 -17.83 29.61
N TYR A 174 1.88 -17.28 29.97
CA TYR A 174 1.23 -16.28 29.17
C TYR A 174 2.08 -15.00 29.11
N HIS A 175 2.41 -14.57 27.90
CA HIS A 175 3.03 -13.28 27.65
C HIS A 175 2.07 -12.14 28.02
N SER A 176 2.55 -11.08 28.65
CA SER A 176 1.75 -9.89 28.95
C SER A 176 1.41 -9.12 27.67
N PRO A 177 0.41 -8.23 27.67
CA PRO A 177 0.14 -7.34 26.53
C PRO A 177 1.34 -6.47 26.13
N ALA A 178 2.25 -6.16 27.07
CA ALA A 178 3.47 -5.38 26.80
C ALA A 178 4.58 -6.20 26.11
N HIS A 179 4.47 -7.53 26.09
CA HIS A 179 5.47 -8.45 25.54
C HIS A 179 4.95 -9.19 24.32
N ARG A 180 4.09 -8.56 23.55
CA ARG A 180 3.58 -9.05 22.28
C ARG A 180 3.23 -7.91 21.35
N GLY A 181 3.23 -8.20 20.06
CA GLY A 181 2.83 -7.25 19.03
C GLY A 181 2.82 -7.90 17.66
N GLY A 182 2.63 -7.08 16.66
CA GLY A 182 2.66 -7.50 15.27
C GLY A 182 3.19 -6.41 14.36
N ARG A 183 3.73 -6.82 13.23
CA ARG A 183 4.18 -5.95 12.15
C ARG A 183 4.09 -6.67 10.81
N SER A 184 3.57 -6.00 9.79
CA SER A 184 3.55 -6.52 8.43
C SER A 184 4.83 -6.15 7.68
N LEU A 185 5.34 -7.06 6.85
CA LEU A 185 6.56 -6.91 6.06
C LEU A 185 6.43 -7.60 4.70
N HIS A 186 7.25 -7.17 3.75
CA HIS A 186 7.54 -7.91 2.51
C HIS A 186 8.85 -8.69 2.70
N LEU A 187 8.78 -10.01 2.74
CA LEU A 187 9.95 -10.86 2.98
C LEU A 187 10.77 -11.13 1.72
N ALA A 188 10.13 -11.18 0.56
CA ALA A 188 10.76 -11.56 -0.71
C ALA A 188 11.06 -10.38 -1.65
N GLU A 189 10.80 -9.14 -1.22
CA GLU A 189 11.20 -7.96 -2.00
C GLU A 189 12.73 -7.86 -2.07
N PRO A 190 13.29 -7.27 -3.13
CA PRO A 190 14.73 -6.99 -3.18
C PRO A 190 15.17 -6.14 -1.98
N PRO A 191 16.37 -6.36 -1.43
CA PRO A 191 16.89 -5.51 -0.38
C PRO A 191 16.97 -4.06 -0.88
N ALA A 192 16.74 -3.12 0.03
CA ALA A 192 16.95 -1.71 -0.30
C ALA A 192 18.39 -1.52 -0.81
N ASP A 193 18.54 -0.82 -1.93
CA ASP A 193 19.87 -0.54 -2.50
C ASP A 193 20.72 0.21 -1.47
N PRO A 194 21.82 -0.40 -0.99
CA PRO A 194 22.70 0.22 -0.01
C PRO A 194 23.57 1.32 -0.62
N ALA A 195 23.59 1.48 -1.95
CA ALA A 195 24.40 2.48 -2.62
C ALA A 195 24.02 3.89 -2.13
N PRO A 196 25.01 4.74 -1.82
CA PRO A 196 24.74 6.11 -1.43
C PRO A 196 24.08 6.87 -2.59
N LEU A 197 23.09 7.68 -2.28
CA LEU A 197 22.51 8.58 -3.29
C LEU A 197 23.60 9.49 -3.86
N PRO A 198 23.50 9.88 -5.14
CA PRO A 198 24.41 10.89 -5.71
C PRO A 198 24.33 12.20 -4.92
N PRO A 199 25.25 13.15 -5.10
CA PRO A 199 25.12 14.48 -4.51
C PRO A 199 23.73 15.06 -4.75
N HIS A 200 23.04 15.43 -3.68
CA HIS A 200 21.64 15.84 -3.73
C HIS A 200 21.35 16.94 -2.73
N SER A 201 20.27 17.64 -2.96
CA SER A 201 19.65 18.59 -2.03
C SER A 201 18.39 17.97 -1.42
N VAL A 202 17.88 18.59 -0.37
CA VAL A 202 16.72 18.16 0.39
C VAL A 202 15.66 19.24 0.35
N TRP A 203 14.42 18.82 0.20
CA TRP A 203 13.24 19.67 0.27
C TRP A 203 12.19 19.02 1.18
N ASP A 204 11.90 19.67 2.30
CA ASP A 204 10.91 19.20 3.27
C ASP A 204 9.57 19.91 3.03
N LEU A 205 8.51 19.13 2.88
CA LEU A 205 7.14 19.58 2.77
C LEU A 205 6.41 19.15 4.05
N ARG A 206 5.94 20.10 4.86
CA ARG A 206 5.33 19.80 6.17
C ARG A 206 4.03 20.55 6.40
N ALA A 207 3.16 19.99 7.23
CA ALA A 207 2.10 20.74 7.87
C ALA A 207 2.68 21.74 8.90
N ASP A 208 2.00 22.86 9.11
CA ASP A 208 2.43 23.91 10.04
C ASP A 208 1.61 23.84 11.34
N SER A 209 1.99 22.93 12.25
CA SER A 209 1.33 22.77 13.55
C SER A 209 -0.20 22.63 13.40
N LEU A 210 -0.63 21.74 12.50
CA LEU A 210 -2.03 21.46 12.26
C LEU A 210 -2.71 20.93 13.52
N VAL A 211 -3.77 21.58 13.94
CA VAL A 211 -4.62 21.07 15.02
C VAL A 211 -5.69 20.15 14.40
N LEU A 212 -5.59 18.84 14.67
CA LEU A 212 -6.56 17.87 14.20
C LEU A 212 -7.85 17.93 15.02
N PRO A 213 -9.03 17.95 14.37
CA PRO A 213 -10.29 17.88 15.07
C PRO A 213 -10.45 16.55 15.82
N GLY A 214 -10.95 16.60 17.04
CA GLY A 214 -11.16 15.41 17.86
C GLY A 214 -12.51 14.71 17.60
N GLU A 215 -13.38 15.29 16.81
CA GLU A 215 -14.68 14.75 16.41
C GLU A 215 -14.64 13.92 15.14
N ASP A 216 -13.58 14.00 14.34
CA ASP A 216 -13.45 13.30 13.07
C ASP A 216 -12.58 12.05 13.17
N HIS A 217 -13.11 10.90 12.74
CA HIS A 217 -12.33 9.66 12.63
C HIS A 217 -11.31 9.71 11.49
N THR A 218 -11.62 10.47 10.44
CA THR A 218 -10.83 10.59 9.21
C THR A 218 -10.69 12.06 8.86
N HIS A 219 -9.47 12.51 8.64
CA HIS A 219 -9.22 13.91 8.28
C HIS A 219 -8.20 14.00 7.14
N TYR A 220 -8.55 14.75 6.10
CA TYR A 220 -7.67 15.04 4.96
C TYR A 220 -7.26 16.50 4.97
N TRP A 221 -5.95 16.76 4.98
CA TRP A 221 -5.41 18.10 4.99
C TRP A 221 -4.56 18.36 3.76
N CYS A 222 -4.88 19.41 3.02
CA CYS A 222 -4.17 19.85 1.82
C CYS A 222 -3.40 21.14 2.08
N LYS A 223 -2.16 21.20 1.58
CA LYS A 223 -1.32 22.39 1.64
C LYS A 223 -0.52 22.57 0.36
N ILE A 224 -0.46 23.82 -0.15
CA ILE A 224 0.36 24.16 -1.31
C ILE A 224 1.79 24.44 -0.85
N HIS A 225 2.75 23.86 -1.56
CA HIS A 225 4.18 24.07 -1.40
C HIS A 225 4.80 24.53 -2.72
N ARG A 226 5.81 25.38 -2.63
CA ARG A 226 6.62 25.80 -3.76
C ARG A 226 7.92 25.01 -3.77
N ALA A 227 8.28 24.46 -4.93
CA ALA A 227 9.56 23.80 -5.13
C ALA A 227 10.72 24.83 -4.96
N PRO A 228 11.91 24.38 -4.57
CA PRO A 228 13.09 25.22 -4.54
C PRO A 228 13.33 25.92 -5.88
N GLU A 229 13.88 27.12 -5.85
CA GLU A 229 14.29 27.83 -7.06
C GLU A 229 15.47 27.11 -7.72
N LEU A 230 15.30 26.74 -8.97
CA LEU A 230 16.26 25.93 -9.71
C LEU A 230 16.71 26.68 -10.97
N ALA A 231 18.02 26.77 -11.18
CA ALA A 231 18.61 27.38 -12.39
C ALA A 231 18.66 26.43 -13.58
N ALA A 232 18.47 25.13 -13.36
CA ALA A 232 18.50 24.07 -14.38
C ALA A 232 17.59 22.91 -13.96
N LYS A 233 17.32 21.97 -14.89
CA LYS A 233 16.58 20.76 -14.60
C LYS A 233 17.21 19.98 -13.44
N HIS A 234 16.38 19.51 -12.55
CA HIS A 234 16.71 18.57 -11.48
C HIS A 234 15.75 17.40 -11.50
N HIS A 235 16.18 16.29 -10.92
CA HIS A 235 15.33 15.12 -10.69
C HIS A 235 15.12 14.89 -9.20
N MET A 236 13.87 14.70 -8.79
CA MET A 236 13.55 14.07 -7.52
C MET A 236 13.92 12.59 -7.65
N ILE A 237 14.65 12.06 -6.67
CA ILE A 237 15.27 10.73 -6.73
C ILE A 237 14.93 9.83 -5.55
N ALA A 238 14.43 10.41 -4.45
CA ALA A 238 13.94 9.67 -3.30
C ALA A 238 12.92 10.49 -2.52
N LEU A 239 12.01 9.78 -1.86
CA LEU A 239 10.99 10.33 -0.95
C LEU A 239 11.07 9.59 0.38
N GLU A 240 11.02 10.33 1.48
CA GLU A 240 11.05 9.80 2.84
C GLU A 240 9.91 10.43 3.66
N PRO A 241 9.19 9.66 4.49
CA PRO A 241 8.21 10.23 5.40
C PRO A 241 8.91 11.00 6.52
N LEU A 242 8.30 12.11 6.91
CA LEU A 242 8.69 12.90 8.07
C LEU A 242 7.53 12.91 9.08
N VAL A 243 7.21 11.73 9.60
CA VAL A 243 6.16 11.60 10.61
C VAL A 243 6.65 12.19 11.94
N GLN A 244 5.83 13.03 12.56
CA GLN A 244 6.12 13.58 13.88
C GLN A 244 6.19 12.45 14.92
N PRO A 245 7.26 12.40 15.75
CA PRO A 245 7.39 11.36 16.77
C PRO A 245 6.16 11.29 17.69
N GLY A 246 5.60 10.08 17.83
CA GLY A 246 4.35 9.80 18.56
C GLY A 246 3.07 9.95 17.75
N HIS A 247 3.16 10.31 16.46
CA HIS A 247 2.02 10.41 15.54
C HIS A 247 1.97 9.30 14.50
N GLU A 248 2.82 8.29 14.61
CA GLU A 248 2.94 7.19 13.65
C GLU A 248 1.66 6.38 13.49
N SER A 249 0.78 6.38 14.50
CA SER A 249 -0.52 5.71 14.45
C SER A 249 -1.65 6.56 13.86
N TYR A 250 -1.40 7.85 13.63
CA TYR A 250 -2.41 8.79 13.11
C TYR A 250 -2.17 9.17 11.65
N VAL A 251 -0.91 9.30 11.22
CA VAL A 251 -0.57 9.63 9.83
C VAL A 251 -0.64 8.37 8.98
N HIS A 252 -1.70 8.25 8.17
CA HIS A 252 -1.97 7.03 7.41
C HIS A 252 -1.30 7.03 6.03
N HIS A 253 -1.52 8.08 5.24
CA HIS A 253 -0.81 8.26 3.96
C HIS A 253 -0.65 9.74 3.60
N MET A 254 0.24 9.99 2.65
CA MET A 254 0.48 11.30 2.08
C MET A 254 0.59 11.18 0.57
N VAL A 255 -0.10 12.05 -0.17
CA VAL A 255 -0.03 12.12 -1.63
C VAL A 255 0.50 13.50 -2.02
N LEU A 256 1.52 13.49 -2.86
CA LEU A 256 2.09 14.69 -3.43
C LEU A 256 1.56 14.87 -4.86
N TYR A 257 0.84 15.95 -5.09
CA TYR A 257 0.27 16.29 -6.39
C TYR A 257 1.08 17.39 -7.06
N GLU A 258 1.19 17.35 -8.38
CA GLU A 258 1.71 18.46 -9.18
C GLU A 258 0.57 19.42 -9.56
N CYS A 259 0.77 20.71 -9.34
CA CYS A 259 -0.23 21.73 -9.67
C CYS A 259 0.04 22.29 -11.07
N HIS A 260 -0.75 21.88 -12.04
CA HIS A 260 -0.67 22.32 -13.44
C HIS A 260 -1.94 23.07 -13.85
N ILE A 261 -1.77 24.25 -14.43
CA ILE A 261 -2.91 24.98 -14.98
C ILE A 261 -3.21 24.44 -16.38
N PRO A 262 -4.47 24.08 -16.67
CA PRO A 262 -4.89 23.68 -18.00
C PRO A 262 -4.48 24.71 -19.07
N PRO A 263 -3.96 24.29 -20.23
CA PRO A 263 -3.49 25.20 -21.29
C PRO A 263 -4.56 26.21 -21.76
N GLU A 264 -5.82 25.79 -21.78
CA GLU A 264 -6.97 26.60 -22.18
C GLU A 264 -7.16 27.76 -21.20
N LEU A 265 -7.18 27.49 -19.90
CA LEU A 265 -7.31 28.52 -18.86
C LEU A 265 -6.09 29.45 -18.81
N ARG A 266 -4.89 28.93 -19.09
CA ARG A 266 -3.68 29.75 -19.23
C ARG A 266 -3.80 30.75 -20.38
N ALA A 267 -4.34 30.33 -21.52
CA ALA A 267 -4.58 31.17 -22.68
C ALA A 267 -5.67 32.23 -22.41
N GLU A 268 -6.79 31.83 -21.81
CA GLU A 268 -7.88 32.73 -21.43
C GLU A 268 -7.44 33.81 -20.41
N ALA A 269 -6.56 33.45 -19.49
CA ALA A 269 -5.99 34.37 -18.50
C ALA A 269 -4.82 35.21 -19.05
N GLY A 270 -4.65 35.32 -20.37
CA GLY A 270 -3.64 36.16 -21.01
C GLY A 270 -2.19 35.67 -20.81
N GLY A 271 -1.99 34.37 -20.60
CA GLY A 271 -0.68 33.75 -20.39
C GLY A 271 -0.27 33.71 -18.92
N ALA A 272 -1.20 33.72 -17.98
CA ALA A 272 -0.94 33.61 -16.55
C ALA A 272 -0.05 32.40 -16.23
N THR A 273 0.89 32.60 -15.31
CA THR A 273 1.82 31.56 -14.85
C THR A 273 1.24 30.80 -13.67
N SER A 274 1.81 29.65 -13.32
CA SER A 274 1.41 28.92 -12.10
C SER A 274 1.57 29.78 -10.83
N ALA A 275 2.53 30.73 -10.82
CA ALA A 275 2.70 31.67 -9.70
C ALA A 275 1.48 32.57 -9.49
N ASP A 276 0.84 33.03 -10.55
CA ASP A 276 -0.36 33.89 -10.46
C ASP A 276 -1.52 33.19 -9.75
N TRP A 277 -1.53 31.85 -9.80
CA TRP A 277 -2.59 31.01 -9.20
C TRP A 277 -2.23 30.51 -7.80
N PHE A 278 -0.99 30.01 -7.61
CA PHE A 278 -0.64 29.23 -6.41
C PHE A 278 0.24 29.94 -5.39
N GLU A 279 1.03 30.95 -5.79
CA GLU A 279 1.99 31.60 -4.88
C GLU A 279 1.33 32.15 -3.59
N ARG A 280 0.14 32.72 -3.71
CA ARG A 280 -0.63 33.27 -2.58
C ARG A 280 -1.00 32.24 -1.51
N HIS A 281 -0.99 30.94 -1.86
CA HIS A 281 -1.36 29.83 -0.97
C HIS A 281 -0.16 29.21 -0.24
N VAL A 282 1.07 29.47 -0.71
CA VAL A 282 2.29 28.85 -0.17
C VAL A 282 2.52 29.20 1.30
N SER A 283 2.27 30.45 1.68
CA SER A 283 2.41 30.93 3.06
C SER A 283 1.23 30.58 3.97
N GLY A 284 0.15 30.01 3.39
CA GLY A 284 -1.02 29.63 4.16
C GLY A 284 -0.82 28.33 4.95
N PRO A 285 -1.62 28.10 6.01
CA PRO A 285 -1.52 26.88 6.82
C PRO A 285 -1.99 25.63 6.09
N GLY A 286 -2.69 25.77 4.97
CA GLY A 286 -3.46 24.71 4.32
C GLY A 286 -4.92 24.73 4.76
N GLN A 287 -5.66 23.71 4.36
CA GLN A 287 -7.07 23.55 4.74
C GLN A 287 -7.58 22.11 4.45
N PRO A 288 -8.76 21.73 4.96
CA PRO A 288 -9.35 20.44 4.67
C PRO A 288 -9.51 20.22 3.16
N CYS A 289 -8.97 19.11 2.67
CA CYS A 289 -9.14 18.69 1.28
C CYS A 289 -10.62 18.40 0.97
N TYR A 290 -11.00 18.50 -0.29
CA TYR A 290 -12.34 18.13 -0.77
C TYR A 290 -13.50 18.89 -0.07
N SER A 291 -13.17 19.91 0.70
CA SER A 291 -14.16 20.75 1.38
C SER A 291 -14.74 21.82 0.43
N PRO A 292 -15.97 22.28 0.65
CA PRO A 292 -16.57 23.38 -0.14
C PRO A 292 -15.75 24.69 -0.09
N ASN A 293 -14.89 24.84 0.92
CA ASN A 293 -14.04 26.03 1.11
C ASN A 293 -12.65 25.88 0.46
N MET A 294 -12.33 24.73 -0.12
CA MET A 294 -11.07 24.55 -0.84
C MET A 294 -11.07 25.47 -2.07
N PRO A 295 -10.00 26.28 -2.31
CA PRO A 295 -9.92 27.12 -3.49
C PRO A 295 -10.10 26.31 -4.76
N ALA A 296 -10.91 26.83 -5.69
CA ALA A 296 -11.24 26.10 -6.92
C ALA A 296 -10.02 25.71 -7.73
N GLU A 297 -8.99 26.56 -7.75
CA GLU A 297 -7.71 26.32 -8.44
C GLU A 297 -6.91 25.15 -7.87
N TRP A 298 -7.15 24.72 -6.63
CA TRP A 298 -6.48 23.55 -6.06
C TRP A 298 -6.95 22.24 -6.73
N SER A 299 -8.13 22.26 -7.36
CA SER A 299 -8.59 21.12 -8.16
C SER A 299 -7.63 20.78 -9.31
N PHE A 300 -6.89 21.75 -9.83
CA PHE A 300 -5.89 21.54 -10.89
C PHE A 300 -4.70 20.71 -10.41
N CYS A 301 -4.44 20.64 -9.10
CA CYS A 301 -3.40 19.78 -8.55
C CYS A 301 -3.84 18.30 -8.56
N LEU A 302 -5.14 18.04 -8.36
CA LEU A 302 -5.68 16.67 -8.22
C LEU A 302 -5.59 15.82 -9.50
N ALA A 303 -5.26 16.44 -10.64
CA ALA A 303 -5.15 15.74 -11.92
C ALA A 303 -3.84 14.98 -12.12
N THR A 304 -2.79 15.31 -11.38
CA THR A 304 -1.46 14.73 -11.60
C THR A 304 -0.79 14.38 -10.27
N ASN A 305 -0.67 13.09 -10.02
CA ASN A 305 0.07 12.59 -8.88
C ASN A 305 1.58 12.63 -9.18
N ALA A 306 2.37 13.17 -8.25
CA ALA A 306 3.82 13.11 -8.30
C ALA A 306 4.33 11.87 -7.54
N TRP A 307 3.95 11.74 -6.27
CA TRP A 307 4.40 10.64 -5.43
C TRP A 307 3.38 10.33 -4.33
N ALA A 308 3.38 9.09 -3.85
CA ALA A 308 2.55 8.67 -2.73
C ALA A 308 3.39 7.93 -1.69
N TRP A 309 3.09 8.15 -0.43
CA TRP A 309 3.61 7.38 0.69
C TRP A 309 2.45 6.91 1.56
N ALA A 310 2.55 5.69 2.08
CA ALA A 310 1.58 5.17 3.04
C ALA A 310 2.27 4.46 4.21
N VAL A 311 1.51 4.28 5.28
CA VAL A 311 1.94 3.62 6.52
C VAL A 311 2.61 2.28 6.25
N GLY A 312 3.69 2.01 6.97
CA GLY A 312 4.51 0.81 6.79
C GLY A 312 5.71 1.00 5.86
N SER A 313 5.67 1.98 4.94
CA SER A 313 6.79 2.29 4.04
C SER A 313 7.85 3.15 4.73
N ALA A 314 9.12 2.80 4.53
CA ALA A 314 10.26 3.64 4.96
C ALA A 314 10.54 4.80 4.00
N GLY A 315 9.78 4.91 2.91
CA GLY A 315 10.01 5.77 1.78
C GLY A 315 10.41 4.98 0.53
N GLU A 316 10.74 5.70 -0.53
CA GLU A 316 11.06 5.08 -1.81
C GLU A 316 12.26 5.76 -2.48
N ARG A 317 13.08 4.97 -3.17
CA ARG A 317 14.15 5.44 -4.04
C ARG A 317 13.85 5.02 -5.47
N LEU A 318 13.96 5.97 -6.39
CA LEU A 318 13.87 5.63 -7.81
C LEU A 318 15.14 4.91 -8.29
N PRO A 319 15.03 3.96 -9.23
CA PRO A 319 16.17 3.32 -9.87
C PRO A 319 17.14 4.35 -10.47
N GLU A 320 18.43 4.03 -10.56
CA GLU A 320 19.49 4.97 -10.99
C GLU A 320 19.27 5.58 -12.37
N HIS A 321 18.56 4.90 -13.25
CA HIS A 321 18.28 5.37 -14.60
C HIS A 321 17.04 6.28 -14.71
N THR A 322 16.26 6.46 -13.63
CA THR A 322 14.99 7.22 -13.63
C THR A 322 14.97 8.31 -12.57
N GLY A 323 14.31 9.43 -12.85
CA GLY A 323 14.10 10.52 -11.90
C GLY A 323 12.88 11.34 -12.28
N MET A 324 12.15 11.82 -11.29
CA MET A 324 10.96 12.63 -11.56
C MET A 324 11.38 14.09 -11.76
N PRO A 325 11.01 14.73 -12.90
CA PRO A 325 11.46 16.08 -13.21
C PRO A 325 10.89 17.08 -12.23
N LEU A 326 11.70 18.05 -11.81
CA LEU A 326 11.32 19.14 -10.94
C LEU A 326 11.45 20.48 -11.67
N GLY A 327 10.40 21.29 -11.60
CA GLY A 327 10.28 22.58 -12.25
C GLY A 327 9.49 22.56 -13.55
N GLU A 328 8.55 23.50 -13.67
CA GLU A 328 7.60 23.60 -14.80
C GLU A 328 8.30 23.75 -16.17
N ALA A 329 9.40 24.48 -16.21
CA ALA A 329 10.18 24.67 -17.43
C ALA A 329 10.81 23.36 -17.97
N TRP A 330 10.85 22.30 -17.17
CA TRP A 330 11.54 21.04 -17.49
C TRP A 330 10.64 19.81 -17.41
N GLY A 331 9.32 20.00 -17.53
CA GLY A 331 8.34 18.91 -17.58
C GLY A 331 7.87 18.38 -16.24
N GLY A 332 8.22 19.05 -15.13
CA GLY A 332 7.65 18.85 -13.79
C GLY A 332 6.76 20.00 -13.40
N ALA A 333 6.55 20.21 -12.09
CA ALA A 333 5.81 21.32 -11.52
C ALA A 333 6.71 22.25 -10.68
N THR A 334 6.26 23.50 -10.49
CA THR A 334 6.84 24.45 -9.53
C THR A 334 6.04 24.49 -8.25
N TYR A 335 4.74 24.23 -8.32
CA TYR A 335 3.84 24.16 -7.17
C TYR A 335 3.32 22.75 -6.99
N PHE A 336 3.24 22.33 -5.73
CA PHE A 336 2.80 21.03 -5.35
C PHE A 336 1.78 21.14 -4.23
N MET A 337 0.79 20.27 -4.24
CA MET A 337 -0.14 20.11 -3.13
C MET A 337 0.21 18.83 -2.38
N LEU A 338 0.51 18.98 -1.08
CA LEU A 338 0.65 17.83 -0.18
C LEU A 338 -0.70 17.58 0.47
N GLU A 339 -1.26 16.42 0.23
CA GLU A 339 -2.40 15.86 0.96
C GLU A 339 -1.88 14.93 2.04
N THR A 340 -2.34 15.11 3.26
CA THR A 340 -2.06 14.21 4.37
C THR A 340 -3.38 13.65 4.91
N HIS A 341 -3.50 12.33 4.92
CA HIS A 341 -4.60 11.61 5.51
C HIS A 341 -4.27 11.19 6.93
N TYR A 342 -5.12 11.62 7.86
CA TYR A 342 -5.06 11.24 9.27
C TYR A 342 -6.21 10.27 9.60
N ASP A 343 -5.88 9.17 10.26
CA ASP A 343 -6.83 8.20 10.81
C ASP A 343 -6.81 8.30 12.34
N ASN A 344 -7.94 8.73 12.94
CA ASN A 344 -8.07 8.95 14.39
C ASN A 344 -9.29 8.21 14.94
N PRO A 345 -9.35 6.86 14.83
CA PRO A 345 -10.54 6.08 15.19
C PRO A 345 -10.90 6.17 16.68
N ALA A 346 -9.96 6.56 17.54
CA ALA A 346 -10.17 6.72 18.97
C ALA A 346 -10.62 8.15 19.36
N LEU A 347 -10.71 9.08 18.41
CA LEU A 347 -11.11 10.47 18.61
C LEU A 347 -10.26 11.19 19.67
N HIS A 348 -8.96 10.94 19.65
CA HIS A 348 -8.02 11.64 20.51
C HIS A 348 -7.92 13.12 20.13
N ALA A 349 -8.00 14.01 21.10
CA ALA A 349 -7.88 15.45 20.92
C ALA A 349 -7.31 16.14 22.17
N PRO A 350 -6.60 17.27 22.02
CA PRO A 350 -6.12 17.82 20.73
C PRO A 350 -4.83 17.14 20.26
N LEU A 351 -4.71 16.86 18.97
CA LEU A 351 -3.47 16.43 18.33
C LEU A 351 -2.93 17.60 17.50
N VAL A 352 -1.66 17.95 17.70
CA VAL A 352 -1.00 19.01 16.91
C VAL A 352 0.12 18.36 16.10
N ASP A 353 -0.03 18.35 14.79
CA ASP A 353 0.86 17.65 13.88
C ASP A 353 1.64 18.56 12.93
N SER A 354 2.89 18.19 12.67
CA SER A 354 3.79 18.80 11.70
C SER A 354 4.47 17.76 10.82
N SER A 355 3.80 16.67 10.57
CA SER A 355 4.26 15.61 9.67
C SER A 355 4.30 16.09 8.22
N GLY A 356 4.98 15.33 7.37
CA GLY A 356 5.12 15.66 5.96
C GLY A 356 6.05 14.70 5.23
N LEU A 357 6.60 15.17 4.11
CA LEU A 357 7.49 14.40 3.25
C LEU A 357 8.83 15.11 3.07
N ARG A 358 9.89 14.32 2.94
CA ARG A 358 11.21 14.76 2.51
C ARG A 358 11.49 14.27 1.12
N VAL A 359 11.71 15.20 0.21
CA VAL A 359 12.13 14.91 -1.17
C VAL A 359 13.63 15.13 -1.29
N ARG A 360 14.35 14.16 -1.87
CA ARG A 360 15.74 14.30 -2.26
C ARG A 360 15.81 14.52 -3.76
N TYR A 361 16.50 15.58 -4.18
CA TYR A 361 16.60 15.98 -5.58
C TYR A 361 18.03 16.33 -5.97
N THR A 362 18.37 16.12 -7.25
CA THR A 362 19.74 16.26 -7.76
C THR A 362 19.79 16.93 -9.13
N ALA A 363 20.88 17.69 -9.36
CA ALA A 363 21.23 18.20 -10.69
C ALA A 363 21.91 17.15 -11.57
N GLN A 364 22.34 16.01 -11.01
CA GLN A 364 22.85 14.88 -11.79
C GLN A 364 21.67 14.16 -12.45
N LEU A 365 21.33 14.60 -13.67
CA LEU A 365 20.17 14.09 -14.39
C LEU A 365 20.30 12.59 -14.66
N ARG A 366 19.21 11.88 -14.50
CA ARG A 366 19.05 10.48 -14.85
C ARG A 366 18.55 10.36 -16.31
N GLN A 367 18.66 9.18 -16.87
CA GLN A 367 18.39 8.95 -18.29
C GLN A 367 16.94 9.23 -18.68
N TYR A 368 16.00 8.85 -17.82
CA TYR A 368 14.57 8.95 -18.10
C TYR A 368 13.83 9.78 -17.06
N ASP A 369 12.86 10.55 -17.54
CA ASP A 369 11.88 11.21 -16.69
C ASP A 369 10.82 10.20 -16.23
N THR A 370 10.56 10.17 -14.91
CA THR A 370 9.53 9.32 -14.29
C THR A 370 8.20 10.06 -14.23
N GLY A 371 7.11 9.35 -14.47
CA GLY A 371 5.75 9.77 -14.19
C GLY A 371 5.07 8.83 -13.21
N MET A 372 3.93 9.25 -12.67
CA MET A 372 3.02 8.40 -11.92
C MET A 372 1.71 8.27 -12.68
N LEU A 373 1.18 7.04 -12.76
CA LEU A 373 -0.14 6.74 -13.31
C LEU A 373 -1.01 6.14 -12.22
N LEU A 374 -2.16 6.75 -11.98
CA LEU A 374 -3.20 6.20 -11.13
C LEU A 374 -4.12 5.32 -11.96
N VAL A 375 -4.26 4.05 -11.56
CA VAL A 375 -5.20 3.11 -12.18
C VAL A 375 -6.19 2.62 -11.14
N GLY A 376 -7.47 2.51 -11.48
CA GLY A 376 -8.45 1.94 -10.56
C GLY A 376 -9.88 2.34 -10.83
N SER A 377 -10.66 2.35 -9.77
CA SER A 377 -12.05 2.82 -9.77
C SER A 377 -12.15 4.26 -9.32
N GLU A 378 -13.08 5.01 -9.91
CA GLU A 378 -13.44 6.34 -9.42
C GLU A 378 -13.95 6.26 -7.99
N VAL A 379 -13.43 7.13 -7.11
CA VAL A 379 -13.77 7.14 -5.69
C VAL A 379 -15.09 7.87 -5.47
N ASN A 380 -16.18 7.12 -5.46
CA ASN A 380 -17.50 7.64 -5.21
C ASN A 380 -18.46 6.55 -4.72
N PHE A 381 -19.68 6.94 -4.33
CA PHE A 381 -20.71 6.07 -3.79
C PHE A 381 -21.22 4.99 -4.77
N LEU A 382 -20.87 5.04 -6.06
CA LEU A 382 -21.21 3.99 -7.02
C LEU A 382 -20.33 2.75 -6.86
N GLN A 383 -19.16 2.89 -6.27
CA GLN A 383 -18.40 1.75 -5.77
C GLN A 383 -19.15 1.22 -4.54
N PHE A 384 -19.41 -0.08 -4.52
CA PHE A 384 -20.29 -0.67 -3.54
C PHE A 384 -19.89 -2.11 -3.27
N VAL A 385 -19.70 -2.44 -2.01
CA VAL A 385 -19.43 -3.80 -1.54
C VAL A 385 -20.62 -4.27 -0.69
N PRO A 386 -21.30 -5.37 -1.07
CA PRO A 386 -22.42 -5.91 -0.29
C PRO A 386 -21.97 -6.31 1.12
N PRO A 387 -22.89 -6.32 2.11
CA PRO A 387 -22.58 -6.83 3.45
C PRO A 387 -22.41 -8.35 3.46
N ARG A 388 -21.70 -8.85 4.48
CA ARG A 388 -21.56 -10.29 4.80
C ARG A 388 -20.99 -11.15 3.65
N GLN A 389 -20.13 -10.56 2.81
CA GLN A 389 -19.45 -11.29 1.75
C GLN A 389 -18.14 -11.86 2.28
N PRO A 390 -17.86 -13.17 2.08
CA PRO A 390 -16.53 -13.73 2.33
C PRO A 390 -15.53 -13.27 1.28
N SER A 391 -15.99 -12.95 0.08
CA SER A 391 -15.20 -12.42 -1.03
C SER A 391 -16.11 -11.65 -1.97
N PHE A 392 -15.72 -10.44 -2.33
CA PHE A 392 -16.37 -9.62 -3.35
C PHE A 392 -15.29 -8.86 -4.13
N VAL A 393 -15.34 -8.96 -5.46
CA VAL A 393 -14.34 -8.33 -6.33
C VAL A 393 -14.92 -7.08 -7.00
N SER A 394 -14.20 -5.97 -6.85
CA SER A 394 -14.41 -4.75 -7.64
C SER A 394 -13.22 -4.56 -8.59
N THR A 395 -13.47 -3.97 -9.76
CA THR A 395 -12.43 -3.74 -10.77
C THR A 395 -12.39 -2.30 -11.22
N GLY A 396 -11.17 -1.79 -11.46
CA GLY A 396 -10.91 -0.54 -12.16
C GLY A 396 -10.12 -0.80 -13.44
N HIS A 397 -10.43 -0.09 -14.50
CA HIS A 397 -9.89 -0.33 -15.84
C HIS A 397 -9.18 0.88 -16.40
N CYS A 398 -7.95 0.66 -16.90
CA CYS A 398 -7.33 1.52 -17.91
C CYS A 398 -7.46 0.81 -19.25
N THR A 399 -8.41 1.24 -20.07
CA THR A 399 -8.80 0.52 -21.28
C THR A 399 -7.75 0.61 -22.39
N ALA A 400 -7.81 -0.33 -23.33
CA ALA A 400 -6.95 -0.34 -24.52
C ALA A 400 -7.03 0.97 -25.33
N ASP A 401 -8.20 1.59 -25.42
CA ASP A 401 -8.38 2.87 -26.10
C ASP A 401 -7.66 4.01 -25.37
N CYS A 402 -7.73 4.01 -24.02
CA CYS A 402 -7.06 5.01 -23.19
C CYS A 402 -5.53 4.92 -23.36
N THR A 403 -4.96 3.73 -23.28
CA THR A 403 -3.51 3.52 -23.46
C THR A 403 -3.07 3.79 -24.89
N ALA A 404 -3.90 3.45 -25.90
CA ALA A 404 -3.62 3.75 -27.30
C ALA A 404 -3.56 5.26 -27.57
N ALA A 405 -4.40 6.05 -26.88
CA ALA A 405 -4.41 7.50 -27.01
C ALA A 405 -3.32 8.20 -26.19
N GLY A 406 -2.99 7.65 -25.00
CA GLY A 406 -2.13 8.33 -24.02
C GLY A 406 -0.69 7.90 -23.98
N LEU A 407 -0.32 6.74 -24.55
CA LEU A 407 1.03 6.19 -24.48
C LEU A 407 1.81 6.40 -25.78
N PRO A 408 3.14 6.61 -25.71
CA PRO A 408 4.00 6.66 -26.89
C PRO A 408 4.14 5.27 -27.54
N GLU A 409 4.53 5.22 -28.81
CA GLU A 409 4.65 3.98 -29.59
C GLU A 409 5.49 2.89 -28.90
N GLN A 410 6.58 3.27 -28.24
CA GLN A 410 7.44 2.37 -27.47
C GLN A 410 6.85 1.95 -26.12
N GLY A 411 5.69 2.51 -25.75
CA GLY A 411 5.05 2.27 -24.46
C GLY A 411 5.76 2.93 -23.29
N ILE A 412 5.36 2.48 -22.10
CA ILE A 412 5.96 2.85 -20.81
C ILE A 412 6.47 1.60 -20.09
N LYS A 413 7.35 1.79 -19.12
CA LYS A 413 7.84 0.71 -18.26
C LYS A 413 7.49 1.02 -16.81
N ILE A 414 6.71 0.14 -16.18
CA ILE A 414 6.36 0.24 -14.75
C ILE A 414 7.53 -0.29 -13.94
N ILE A 415 7.98 0.50 -12.96
CA ILE A 415 9.13 0.23 -12.09
C ILE A 415 8.72 -0.12 -10.66
N SER A 416 7.63 0.44 -10.16
CA SER A 416 7.08 0.15 -8.84
C SER A 416 5.63 0.60 -8.75
N GLY A 417 4.94 0.27 -7.64
CA GLY A 417 3.61 0.80 -7.37
C GLY A 417 3.09 0.49 -5.98
N VAL A 418 2.16 1.30 -5.53
CA VAL A 418 1.45 1.17 -4.26
C VAL A 418 0.03 0.74 -4.52
N LEU A 419 -0.34 -0.43 -4.01
CA LEU A 419 -1.72 -0.93 -4.00
C LEU A 419 -2.47 -0.26 -2.85
N HIS A 420 -3.65 0.30 -3.12
CA HIS A 420 -4.41 1.07 -2.13
C HIS A 420 -5.89 0.68 -2.10
N SER A 421 -6.33 0.24 -0.94
CA SER A 421 -7.70 -0.04 -0.56
C SER A 421 -7.88 0.29 0.93
N HIS A 422 -9.11 0.23 1.45
CA HIS A 422 -9.38 0.49 2.85
C HIS A 422 -9.57 -0.81 3.67
N LEU A 423 -10.29 -0.72 4.80
CA LEU A 423 -10.35 -1.77 5.83
C LEU A 423 -10.99 -3.09 5.39
N ALA A 424 -11.79 -3.13 4.34
CA ALA A 424 -12.37 -4.39 3.85
C ALA A 424 -11.49 -5.09 2.81
N GLY A 425 -10.47 -4.42 2.25
CA GLY A 425 -9.54 -4.98 1.28
C GLY A 425 -8.78 -6.19 1.83
N ARG A 426 -8.65 -7.25 1.01
CA ARG A 426 -7.92 -8.49 1.36
C ARG A 426 -6.90 -8.88 0.32
N LYS A 427 -7.23 -8.68 -0.98
CA LYS A 427 -6.33 -8.98 -2.09
C LYS A 427 -6.42 -7.90 -3.13
N MET A 428 -5.30 -7.62 -3.77
CA MET A 428 -5.23 -6.67 -4.86
C MET A 428 -4.30 -7.18 -5.96
N ARG A 429 -4.70 -6.98 -7.22
CA ARG A 429 -3.91 -7.39 -8.39
C ARG A 429 -4.03 -6.39 -9.51
N LEU A 430 -2.90 -5.90 -10.02
CA LEU A 430 -2.84 -5.15 -11.28
C LEU A 430 -2.53 -6.11 -12.41
N ARG A 431 -3.57 -6.50 -13.14
CA ARG A 431 -3.50 -7.40 -14.30
C ARG A 431 -3.14 -6.62 -15.56
N HIS A 432 -2.50 -7.28 -16.50
CA HIS A 432 -2.07 -6.73 -17.78
C HIS A 432 -2.60 -7.58 -18.92
N VAL A 433 -3.35 -6.97 -19.84
CA VAL A 433 -3.96 -7.65 -20.98
C VAL A 433 -3.49 -7.00 -22.28
N ARG A 434 -3.06 -7.80 -23.24
CA ARG A 434 -2.64 -7.36 -24.58
C ARG A 434 -3.37 -8.17 -25.64
N HIS A 435 -4.12 -7.48 -26.50
CA HIS A 435 -4.93 -8.12 -27.57
C HIS A 435 -5.83 -9.24 -27.05
N GLY A 436 -6.44 -9.06 -25.87
CA GLY A 436 -7.31 -10.04 -25.22
C GLY A 436 -6.57 -11.23 -24.58
N ILE A 437 -5.24 -11.21 -24.54
CA ILE A 437 -4.40 -12.22 -23.87
C ILE A 437 -3.86 -11.64 -22.58
N GLU A 438 -4.09 -12.31 -21.48
CA GLU A 438 -3.52 -11.94 -20.19
C GLU A 438 -2.01 -12.23 -20.16
N LEU A 439 -1.24 -11.23 -19.78
CA LEU A 439 0.19 -11.30 -19.55
C LEU A 439 0.45 -11.53 -18.05
N PRO A 440 1.69 -11.80 -17.64
CA PRO A 440 2.01 -11.88 -16.21
C PRO A 440 1.54 -10.64 -15.45
N THR A 441 0.95 -10.86 -14.28
CA THR A 441 0.50 -9.81 -13.36
C THR A 441 1.62 -8.81 -13.09
N VAL A 442 1.27 -7.52 -13.09
CA VAL A 442 2.24 -6.44 -12.85
C VAL A 442 2.61 -6.35 -11.38
N LEU A 443 1.59 -6.21 -10.56
CA LEU A 443 1.69 -6.14 -9.09
C LEU A 443 0.56 -6.96 -8.48
N GLU A 444 0.84 -7.66 -7.40
CA GLU A 444 -0.18 -8.43 -6.67
C GLU A 444 0.15 -8.50 -5.18
N ASP A 445 -0.90 -8.62 -4.38
CA ASP A 445 -0.84 -8.93 -2.97
C ASP A 445 -2.10 -9.71 -2.56
N ASP A 446 -1.96 -11.00 -2.33
CA ASP A 446 -3.04 -11.89 -1.89
C ASP A 446 -3.28 -11.83 -0.38
N SER A 447 -2.50 -11.03 0.33
CA SER A 447 -2.56 -10.84 1.78
C SER A 447 -2.53 -9.36 2.17
N TYR A 448 -3.20 -8.52 1.36
CA TYR A 448 -3.21 -7.07 1.53
C TYR A 448 -3.53 -6.64 2.97
N ASP A 449 -2.76 -5.68 3.48
CA ASP A 449 -2.94 -5.11 4.81
C ASP A 449 -3.06 -3.58 4.72
N PHE A 450 -4.22 -3.06 5.13
CA PHE A 450 -4.50 -1.62 5.20
C PHE A 450 -3.44 -0.84 5.99
N ASN A 451 -2.84 -1.44 7.02
CA ASN A 451 -1.81 -0.82 7.85
C ASN A 451 -0.39 -0.99 7.30
N PHE A 452 -0.24 -1.60 6.11
CA PHE A 452 1.05 -1.80 5.47
C PHE A 452 0.92 -1.71 3.96
N GLN A 453 1.07 -0.50 3.44
CA GLN A 453 0.91 -0.19 2.01
C GLN A 453 2.24 0.27 1.41
N ALA A 454 3.30 -0.51 1.65
CA ALA A 454 4.60 -0.23 1.07
C ALA A 454 4.60 -0.41 -0.45
N SER A 455 5.43 0.37 -1.13
CA SER A 455 5.65 0.24 -2.57
C SER A 455 6.17 -1.16 -2.92
N ARG A 456 5.67 -1.73 -4.00
CA ARG A 456 6.07 -3.04 -4.53
C ARG A 456 6.81 -2.87 -5.83
N VAL A 457 7.87 -3.64 -5.99
CA VAL A 457 8.67 -3.69 -7.22
C VAL A 457 8.25 -4.94 -8.01
N PRO A 458 7.83 -4.81 -9.29
CA PRO A 458 7.54 -5.98 -10.10
C PRO A 458 8.81 -6.83 -10.28
N PRO A 459 8.70 -8.16 -10.49
CA PRO A 459 9.87 -9.05 -10.66
C PRO A 459 10.82 -8.59 -11.78
N ARG A 460 10.29 -7.85 -12.73
CA ARG A 460 10.99 -7.16 -13.81
C ARG A 460 10.18 -5.96 -14.22
N GLU A 461 10.83 -4.92 -14.76
CA GLU A 461 10.13 -3.77 -15.34
C GLU A 461 9.11 -4.22 -16.38
N THR A 462 7.85 -3.84 -16.19
CA THR A 462 6.75 -4.29 -17.05
C THR A 462 6.50 -3.28 -18.16
N ILE A 463 6.58 -3.73 -19.41
CA ILE A 463 6.33 -2.88 -20.58
C ILE A 463 4.84 -2.89 -20.90
N VAL A 464 4.22 -1.70 -20.85
CA VAL A 464 2.83 -1.45 -21.28
C VAL A 464 2.87 -0.68 -22.58
N LEU A 465 2.30 -1.26 -23.64
CA LEU A 465 2.25 -0.69 -24.98
C LEU A 465 0.91 0.01 -25.25
N PRO A 466 0.83 0.93 -26.23
CA PRO A 466 -0.44 1.43 -26.73
C PRO A 466 -1.37 0.29 -27.15
N GLY A 467 -2.62 0.32 -26.65
CA GLY A 467 -3.59 -0.74 -26.88
C GLY A 467 -3.56 -1.90 -25.88
N ASP A 468 -2.67 -1.87 -24.88
CA ASP A 468 -2.76 -2.76 -23.72
C ASP A 468 -3.85 -2.28 -22.77
N GLU A 469 -4.42 -3.19 -22.00
CA GLU A 469 -5.34 -2.88 -20.92
C GLU A 469 -4.72 -3.23 -19.57
N LEU A 470 -4.89 -2.33 -18.59
CA LEU A 470 -4.56 -2.60 -17.19
C LEU A 470 -5.86 -2.72 -16.41
N VAL A 471 -5.98 -3.80 -15.64
CA VAL A 471 -7.16 -4.07 -14.81
C VAL A 471 -6.72 -4.23 -13.38
N LEU A 472 -7.13 -3.31 -12.52
CA LEU A 472 -6.96 -3.46 -11.09
C LEU A 472 -8.14 -4.24 -10.51
N GLU A 473 -7.87 -5.34 -9.86
CA GLU A 473 -8.83 -6.12 -9.08
C GLU A 473 -8.59 -5.89 -7.59
N CYS A 474 -9.66 -5.59 -6.85
CA CYS A 474 -9.66 -5.46 -5.40
C CYS A 474 -10.68 -6.42 -4.81
N GLU A 475 -10.22 -7.38 -4.02
CA GLU A 475 -11.06 -8.35 -3.31
C GLU A 475 -11.29 -7.86 -1.88
N TYR A 476 -12.57 -7.81 -1.48
CA TYR A 476 -13.02 -7.35 -0.18
C TYR A 476 -13.67 -8.48 0.62
N GLU A 477 -13.54 -8.41 1.94
CA GLU A 477 -14.29 -9.23 2.89
C GLU A 477 -15.15 -8.34 3.78
N THR A 478 -16.45 -8.65 3.88
CA THR A 478 -17.42 -7.90 4.68
C THR A 478 -18.23 -8.78 5.62
N LEU A 479 -17.73 -9.97 6.00
CA LEU A 479 -18.42 -10.91 6.89
C LEU A 479 -18.89 -10.25 8.20
N GLY A 480 -18.08 -9.36 8.76
CA GLY A 480 -18.40 -8.62 9.99
C GLY A 480 -19.26 -7.37 9.79
N ARG A 481 -19.67 -7.02 8.54
CA ARG A 481 -20.40 -5.80 8.24
C ARG A 481 -21.89 -6.09 8.04
N GLY A 482 -22.75 -5.39 8.78
CA GLY A 482 -24.22 -5.54 8.69
C GLY A 482 -24.89 -4.62 7.66
N ALA A 483 -24.14 -3.69 7.05
CA ALA A 483 -24.60 -2.75 6.03
C ALA A 483 -23.65 -2.73 4.83
N PRO A 484 -24.13 -2.29 3.65
CA PRO A 484 -23.25 -2.09 2.49
C PRO A 484 -22.09 -1.15 2.82
N THR A 485 -20.94 -1.43 2.21
CA THR A 485 -19.78 -0.54 2.26
C THR A 485 -19.72 0.24 0.95
N TRP A 486 -19.81 1.54 1.06
CA TRP A 486 -19.78 2.45 -0.09
C TRP A 486 -18.34 2.82 -0.45
N GLY A 487 -18.11 3.24 -1.68
CA GLY A 487 -16.88 3.90 -2.06
C GLY A 487 -16.85 5.33 -1.53
N GLY A 488 -15.68 5.74 -1.04
CA GLY A 488 -15.49 7.06 -0.47
C GLY A 488 -14.14 7.25 0.21
N LEU A 489 -13.98 8.41 0.81
CA LEU A 489 -12.71 8.86 1.40
C LEU A 489 -12.46 8.31 2.81
N SER A 490 -13.52 7.93 3.54
CA SER A 490 -13.38 7.40 4.90
C SER A 490 -12.75 6.01 4.88
N THR A 491 -11.89 5.70 5.85
CA THR A 491 -11.32 4.36 6.03
C THR A 491 -12.37 3.26 6.22
N ARG A 492 -13.59 3.63 6.63
CA ARG A 492 -14.75 2.73 6.74
C ARG A 492 -15.50 2.52 5.42
N GLU A 493 -15.30 3.40 4.46
CA GLU A 493 -15.71 3.26 3.07
C GLU A 493 -14.61 2.49 2.31
N GLU A 494 -14.70 2.36 0.98
CA GLU A 494 -13.70 1.62 0.22
C GLU A 494 -13.16 2.38 -0.99
N MET A 495 -11.93 2.04 -1.34
CA MET A 495 -11.25 2.43 -2.57
C MET A 495 -10.69 1.20 -3.28
N CYS A 496 -10.43 1.35 -4.57
CA CYS A 496 -9.72 0.37 -5.39
C CYS A 496 -8.77 1.14 -6.33
N LEU A 497 -7.54 1.39 -5.88
CA LEU A 497 -6.57 2.23 -6.57
C LEU A 497 -5.18 1.58 -6.57
N VAL A 498 -4.39 1.84 -7.60
CA VAL A 498 -2.96 1.58 -7.64
C VAL A 498 -2.23 2.78 -8.22
N PHE A 499 -1.18 3.22 -7.54
CA PHE A 499 -0.29 4.28 -7.98
C PHE A 499 0.97 3.63 -8.54
N VAL A 500 1.18 3.67 -9.85
CA VAL A 500 2.37 3.07 -10.47
C VAL A 500 3.34 4.14 -10.93
N LEU A 501 4.61 3.98 -10.56
CA LEU A 501 5.72 4.76 -11.09
C LEU A 501 6.22 4.11 -12.39
N TYR A 502 6.43 4.95 -13.41
CA TYR A 502 6.80 4.47 -14.73
C TYR A 502 7.72 5.46 -15.49
N TYR A 503 8.34 4.98 -16.52
CA TYR A 503 9.10 5.80 -17.47
C TYR A 503 8.94 5.31 -18.93
N PRO A 504 9.19 6.13 -19.96
CA PRO A 504 9.35 7.58 -19.91
C PRO A 504 8.04 8.26 -19.49
N ARG A 505 8.12 9.42 -18.83
CA ARG A 505 6.97 10.22 -18.41
C ARG A 505 6.11 10.60 -19.62
N THR A 506 4.79 10.49 -19.47
CA THR A 506 3.77 10.85 -20.47
C THR A 506 2.75 11.82 -19.88
N GLN A 507 1.78 12.24 -20.67
CA GLN A 507 0.67 13.06 -20.21
C GLN A 507 -0.44 12.23 -19.52
N LEU A 508 -0.45 10.90 -19.71
CA LEU A 508 -1.40 10.01 -19.07
C LEU A 508 -1.03 9.84 -17.59
N ALA A 509 -1.73 10.51 -16.72
CA ALA A 509 -1.50 10.51 -15.28
C ALA A 509 -2.61 9.81 -14.48
N ASP A 510 -3.82 9.68 -15.05
CA ASP A 510 -4.99 9.12 -14.39
C ASP A 510 -5.78 8.25 -15.35
N CYS A 511 -6.15 7.06 -14.91
CA CYS A 511 -6.89 6.07 -15.67
C CYS A 511 -7.86 5.34 -14.74
N ARG A 512 -8.93 6.02 -14.36
CA ARG A 512 -9.97 5.47 -13.50
C ARG A 512 -11.24 5.19 -14.27
N SER A 513 -11.93 4.11 -13.93
CA SER A 513 -13.21 3.73 -14.50
C SER A 513 -14.34 3.88 -13.49
N LEU A 514 -15.53 4.20 -13.97
CA LEU A 514 -16.74 4.15 -13.15
C LEU A 514 -17.17 2.68 -12.99
N PRO A 515 -17.62 2.28 -11.79
CA PRO A 515 -18.29 1.01 -11.62
C PRO A 515 -19.52 0.91 -12.52
N ALA A 516 -19.85 -0.31 -12.95
CA ALA A 516 -21.00 -0.53 -13.82
C ALA A 516 -22.30 -0.13 -13.12
N LEU A 517 -22.86 1.00 -13.54
CA LEU A 517 -24.03 1.64 -12.91
C LEU A 517 -25.25 0.69 -12.82
N HIS A 518 -25.43 -0.22 -13.79
CA HIS A 518 -26.53 -1.20 -13.76
C HIS A 518 -26.39 -2.21 -12.63
N THR A 519 -25.18 -2.57 -12.22
CA THR A 519 -24.94 -3.45 -11.07
C THR A 519 -25.40 -2.78 -9.78
N PHE A 520 -25.01 -1.51 -9.61
CA PHE A 520 -25.41 -0.67 -8.47
C PHE A 520 -26.92 -0.50 -8.39
N THR A 521 -27.58 -0.08 -9.48
CA THR A 521 -29.03 0.16 -9.48
C THR A 521 -29.82 -1.15 -9.30
N ARG A 522 -29.35 -2.26 -9.86
CA ARG A 522 -29.96 -3.59 -9.68
C ARG A 522 -29.86 -4.03 -8.22
N ALA A 523 -28.71 -3.88 -7.58
CA ALA A 523 -28.50 -4.21 -6.17
C ALA A 523 -29.43 -3.42 -5.24
N LEU A 524 -29.71 -2.16 -5.56
CA LEU A 524 -30.65 -1.32 -4.83
C LEU A 524 -32.11 -1.55 -5.20
N GLY A 525 -32.43 -2.44 -6.13
CA GLY A 525 -33.79 -2.66 -6.63
C GLY A 525 -34.36 -1.50 -7.45
N ILE A 526 -33.51 -0.63 -7.98
CA ILE A 526 -33.89 0.53 -8.80
C ILE A 526 -34.16 0.04 -10.23
N ARG A 527 -35.34 0.32 -10.78
CA ARG A 527 -35.74 -0.04 -12.16
C ARG A 527 -35.52 1.09 -13.15
N ASP A 528 -35.79 2.29 -12.71
CA ASP A 528 -35.67 3.50 -13.51
C ASP A 528 -35.32 4.69 -12.59
N ILE A 529 -34.76 5.72 -13.19
CA ILE A 529 -34.45 6.99 -12.54
C ILE A 529 -35.20 8.05 -13.28
N TYR A 530 -36.04 8.80 -12.59
CA TYR A 530 -36.94 9.81 -13.18
C TYR A 530 -37.85 9.29 -14.31
N GLY A 531 -38.33 8.05 -14.23
CA GLY A 531 -39.15 7.44 -15.27
C GLY A 531 -38.40 7.05 -16.55
N HIS A 532 -37.07 7.22 -16.58
CA HIS A 532 -36.21 6.74 -17.66
C HIS A 532 -35.63 5.41 -17.34
N SER A 533 -35.71 4.46 -18.29
CA SER A 533 -35.03 3.17 -18.13
C SER A 533 -33.54 3.41 -18.01
N PHE A 534 -32.91 2.51 -17.26
CA PHE A 534 -31.47 2.55 -17.04
C PHE A 534 -30.64 2.60 -18.33
N GLU A 535 -31.08 1.88 -19.37
CA GLU A 535 -30.45 1.87 -20.70
C GLU A 535 -30.42 3.28 -21.32
N LYS A 536 -31.52 4.03 -21.21
CA LYS A 536 -31.59 5.42 -21.70
C LYS A 536 -30.68 6.35 -20.93
N LEU A 537 -30.48 6.11 -19.62
CA LEU A 537 -29.54 6.88 -18.80
C LEU A 537 -28.09 6.60 -19.20
N VAL A 538 -27.76 5.35 -19.47
CA VAL A 538 -26.42 4.95 -19.97
C VAL A 538 -26.15 5.55 -21.35
N ASP A 539 -27.12 5.54 -22.25
CA ASP A 539 -26.97 6.14 -23.58
C ASP A 539 -26.81 7.66 -23.48
N PHE A 540 -27.57 8.32 -22.61
CA PHE A 540 -27.42 9.75 -22.31
C PHE A 540 -26.00 10.05 -21.73
N MET A 541 -25.48 9.20 -20.85
CA MET A 541 -24.13 9.38 -20.30
C MET A 541 -23.03 9.17 -21.34
N LYS A 542 -23.20 8.25 -22.28
CA LYS A 542 -22.30 8.06 -23.43
C LYS A 542 -22.30 9.29 -24.34
N ASP A 543 -23.49 9.88 -24.59
CA ASP A 543 -23.63 11.08 -25.41
C ASP A 543 -22.96 12.31 -24.79
N ILE A 544 -22.95 12.42 -23.45
CA ILE A 544 -22.24 13.49 -22.73
C ILE A 544 -20.74 13.25 -22.76
N GLY A 545 -20.29 12.00 -22.55
CA GLY A 545 -18.87 11.64 -22.60
C GLY A 545 -18.24 11.72 -23.98
N GLY A 546 -19.06 11.71 -25.05
CA GLY A 546 -18.60 11.84 -26.45
C GLY A 546 -18.57 13.28 -26.97
N ARG A 547 -18.95 14.27 -26.17
CA ARG A 547 -18.79 15.68 -26.57
C ARG A 547 -17.38 16.15 -26.20
N GLU A 548 -16.61 16.51 -27.21
CA GLU A 548 -15.24 17.05 -27.13
C GLU A 548 -15.14 18.42 -26.42
N ASP A 549 -16.23 18.92 -25.87
CA ASP A 549 -16.24 20.18 -25.13
C ASP A 549 -15.79 19.93 -23.70
N GLY A 550 -14.48 20.02 -23.49
CA GLY A 550 -13.62 19.93 -22.29
C GLY A 550 -14.17 20.21 -20.89
N GLN A 551 -15.44 19.96 -20.63
CA GLN A 551 -16.02 19.94 -19.29
C GLN A 551 -16.17 18.48 -18.84
N SER A 552 -15.16 17.99 -18.15
CA SER A 552 -15.30 16.83 -17.27
C SER A 552 -16.37 17.16 -16.21
N SER A 553 -17.62 16.94 -16.57
CA SER A 553 -18.69 17.02 -15.58
C SER A 553 -18.58 15.81 -14.68
N SER A 554 -18.09 16.02 -13.45
CA SER A 554 -18.20 15.01 -12.41
C SER A 554 -19.65 14.53 -12.30
N LEU A 555 -19.88 13.29 -11.86
CA LEU A 555 -21.23 12.76 -11.63
C LEU A 555 -22.05 13.68 -10.72
N SER A 556 -21.40 14.43 -9.82
CA SER A 556 -22.02 15.47 -8.99
C SER A 556 -22.56 16.65 -9.81
N SER A 557 -21.89 17.05 -10.90
CA SER A 557 -22.41 18.08 -11.79
C SER A 557 -23.55 17.54 -12.66
N LEU A 558 -23.52 16.25 -13.01
CA LEU A 558 -24.61 15.58 -13.71
C LEU A 558 -25.85 15.46 -12.82
N LEU A 559 -25.69 15.06 -11.56
CA LEU A 559 -26.78 15.01 -10.59
C LEU A 559 -27.31 16.40 -10.26
N SER A 560 -26.45 17.41 -10.18
CA SER A 560 -26.89 18.81 -9.99
C SER A 560 -27.58 19.40 -11.23
N SER A 561 -27.19 19.05 -12.45
CA SER A 561 -27.91 19.46 -13.66
C SER A 561 -29.27 18.79 -13.78
N LEU A 562 -29.40 17.53 -13.37
CA LEU A 562 -30.69 16.83 -13.31
C LEU A 562 -31.62 17.38 -12.20
N THR A 563 -31.06 17.95 -11.12
CA THR A 563 -31.84 18.62 -10.06
C THR A 563 -32.22 20.07 -10.38
N LEU A 564 -31.49 20.75 -11.25
CA LEU A 564 -31.77 22.15 -11.65
C LEU A 564 -32.98 22.31 -12.58
N GLU A 565 -33.34 21.28 -13.36
CA GLU A 565 -34.54 21.33 -14.21
C GLU A 565 -35.84 21.15 -13.41
N THR A 566 -35.82 20.69 -12.17
CA THR A 566 -37.04 20.38 -11.40
C THR A 566 -37.39 21.37 -10.30
N GLY A 567 -36.60 22.43 -10.06
CA GLY A 567 -36.96 23.59 -9.23
C GLY A 567 -37.34 23.32 -7.77
N GLY A 568 -37.02 22.15 -7.21
CA GLY A 568 -37.33 21.81 -5.82
C GLY A 568 -36.44 20.73 -5.24
N TYR A 569 -36.12 20.87 -3.95
CA TYR A 569 -35.32 19.95 -3.14
C TYR A 569 -36.08 18.65 -2.79
N GLU A 570 -36.81 18.05 -3.68
CA GLU A 570 -37.33 16.71 -3.48
C GLU A 570 -36.35 15.70 -4.09
N LEU A 571 -35.95 14.75 -3.26
CA LEU A 571 -35.20 13.57 -3.73
C LEU A 571 -35.94 12.94 -4.91
N PRO A 572 -35.26 12.60 -6.01
CA PRO A 572 -35.89 12.02 -7.18
C PRO A 572 -36.76 10.84 -6.78
N ALA A 573 -37.98 10.79 -7.35
CA ALA A 573 -38.86 9.66 -7.18
C ALA A 573 -38.20 8.41 -7.77
N ILE A 574 -37.50 7.65 -6.92
CA ILE A 574 -36.91 6.37 -7.27
C ILE A 574 -38.08 5.38 -7.37
N SER A 575 -38.43 4.93 -8.57
CA SER A 575 -39.44 3.91 -8.70
C SER A 575 -38.87 2.54 -8.32
N ARG A 576 -39.39 1.99 -7.25
CA ARG A 576 -39.03 0.64 -6.78
C ARG A 576 -39.82 -0.41 -7.59
N ARG A 577 -39.34 -1.66 -7.59
CA ARG A 577 -40.07 -2.81 -8.16
C ARG A 577 -41.52 -2.85 -7.69
N PRO A 578 -42.47 -3.37 -8.49
CA PRO A 578 -43.90 -3.46 -8.14
C PRO A 578 -44.19 -4.30 -6.89
N SER A 579 -43.28 -5.23 -6.49
CA SER A 579 -43.33 -5.84 -5.19
C SER A 579 -42.62 -4.92 -4.22
N SER A 580 -43.36 -4.30 -3.34
CA SER A 580 -42.90 -3.35 -2.34
C SER A 580 -42.01 -3.93 -1.23
N ALA A 581 -41.55 -5.17 -1.37
CA ALA A 581 -40.58 -5.77 -0.47
C ALA A 581 -39.17 -5.40 -0.92
N PRO A 582 -38.30 -4.89 -0.02
CA PRO A 582 -36.88 -4.82 -0.28
C PRO A 582 -36.37 -6.21 -0.68
N LEU A 583 -35.31 -6.26 -1.51
CA LEU A 583 -34.63 -7.52 -1.80
C LEU A 583 -34.30 -8.21 -0.49
N THR A 584 -34.63 -9.50 -0.38
CA THR A 584 -34.24 -10.30 0.77
C THR A 584 -32.71 -10.42 0.80
N GLU A 585 -32.17 -10.68 1.98
CA GLU A 585 -30.73 -10.90 2.15
C GLU A 585 -30.21 -12.00 1.21
N GLU A 586 -31.01 -13.07 1.01
CA GLU A 586 -30.69 -14.17 0.09
C GLU A 586 -30.71 -13.73 -1.39
N GLU A 587 -31.62 -12.84 -1.77
CA GLU A 587 -31.66 -12.29 -3.12
C GLU A 587 -30.49 -11.30 -3.37
N LEU A 588 -30.07 -10.52 -2.36
CA LEU A 588 -28.89 -9.67 -2.43
C LEU A 588 -27.60 -10.50 -2.56
N LEU A 589 -27.49 -11.60 -1.83
CA LEU A 589 -26.35 -12.53 -1.86
C LEU A 589 -26.28 -13.30 -3.18
N ASN A 590 -27.43 -13.58 -3.82
CA ASN A 590 -27.55 -14.31 -5.09
C ASN A 590 -27.67 -13.40 -6.31
N LEU A 591 -27.57 -12.07 -6.15
CA LEU A 591 -27.43 -11.22 -7.33
C LEU A 591 -26.18 -11.68 -8.08
N PRO A 592 -26.29 -11.97 -9.40
CA PRO A 592 -25.12 -12.22 -10.20
C PRO A 592 -24.32 -10.90 -10.26
N PHE A 593 -23.42 -10.75 -9.31
CA PHE A 593 -22.40 -9.70 -9.36
C PHE A 593 -21.53 -10.03 -10.55
N TYR A 594 -21.59 -9.18 -11.51
CA TYR A 594 -21.03 -9.34 -12.81
C TYR A 594 -19.54 -9.71 -12.71
N SER A 595 -19.23 -10.96 -13.05
CA SER A 595 -18.05 -11.14 -13.85
C SER A 595 -18.40 -10.51 -15.20
N VAL A 596 -17.75 -9.42 -15.61
CA VAL A 596 -17.64 -9.13 -17.02
C VAL A 596 -17.29 -10.47 -17.63
N ALA A 597 -18.08 -10.94 -18.60
CA ALA A 597 -17.67 -12.08 -19.41
C ALA A 597 -16.43 -11.62 -20.18
N THR A 598 -15.31 -11.52 -19.48
CA THR A 598 -14.01 -11.63 -20.10
C THR A 598 -14.06 -12.98 -20.79
N PRO A 599 -13.82 -13.05 -22.10
CA PRO A 599 -13.60 -14.34 -22.75
C PRO A 599 -12.58 -15.05 -21.87
N GLN A 600 -12.93 -16.21 -21.33
CA GLN A 600 -12.01 -16.95 -20.47
C GLN A 600 -10.66 -16.98 -21.17
N PRO A 601 -9.57 -16.49 -20.54
CA PRO A 601 -8.27 -16.56 -21.15
C PRO A 601 -8.04 -18.03 -21.47
N GLN A 602 -7.71 -18.34 -22.72
CA GLN A 602 -7.27 -19.70 -23.05
C GLN A 602 -6.01 -19.92 -22.22
N VAL A 603 -6.12 -20.69 -21.15
CA VAL A 603 -5.00 -21.12 -20.33
C VAL A 603 -4.03 -21.83 -21.27
N ARG A 604 -3.00 -21.11 -21.71
CA ARG A 604 -1.87 -21.75 -22.37
C ARG A 604 -1.19 -22.60 -21.32
N GLN A 605 -1.12 -23.90 -21.59
CA GLN A 605 -0.29 -24.83 -20.83
C GLN A 605 1.11 -24.21 -20.64
N PRO A 606 1.72 -24.35 -19.46
CA PRO A 606 3.07 -23.84 -19.23
C PRO A 606 3.99 -24.42 -20.29
N LEU A 607 4.75 -23.55 -20.93
CA LEU A 607 5.84 -23.96 -21.82
C LEU A 607 6.80 -24.84 -21.02
N PRO A 608 7.24 -26.00 -21.58
CA PRO A 608 8.18 -26.85 -20.89
C PRO A 608 9.45 -26.05 -20.55
N ALA A 609 9.95 -26.25 -19.35
CA ALA A 609 11.19 -25.67 -18.86
C ALA A 609 12.34 -26.10 -19.77
N ALA A 610 12.71 -25.25 -20.71
CA ALA A 610 13.90 -25.40 -21.52
C ALA A 610 14.51 -24.02 -21.79
N GLN A 611 15.66 -23.84 -21.16
CA GLN A 611 16.78 -23.01 -21.61
C GLN A 611 16.50 -21.48 -21.70
N TYR A 612 16.78 -20.76 -20.60
CA TYR A 612 17.86 -19.75 -20.57
C TYR A 612 18.21 -19.43 -19.11
#